data_fa61d9590dab3c0d88e8c4c50534f4b9
#
_entry.id   fa61d9590dab3c0d88e8c4c50534f4b9
#
_cell.length_a   1.000
_cell.length_b   1.000
_cell.length_c   1.000
_cell.angle_alpha   90.00
_cell.angle_beta   90.00
_cell.angle_gamma   90.00
#
_symmetry.space_group_name_H-M   'P 1'
#
loop_
_entity.id
_entity.type
_entity.pdbx_description
1 polymer ?
#
loop_
_entity_poly.entity_id
_entity_poly.type
_entity_poly.pdbx_seq_one_letter_code
_entity_poly.pdbx_strand_id
1 'polypeptide(L)'
;MFYWLTEFSDKISFLNVFRYITFRTGGAIVTALIFVFLFGSPIIDLLRVKQGKGQPIRTDGPQSHLVTKKGTPTMGGLMILSGLLVSTLLWANPTSPYVWIVLGVTLSFGLIGFYDDYLKVTKQTHAGFAGRTRLIAEAIIAVVAVTALTHLGKGPLATSLVFPFFKALVFNLGWAFVLLGTFVIVGAGNAVNLTDGLDGLAIVPVMIAAASFGLIAYLAGNLVFADYLQIHYVAGTGELAVVCGAVIGASLGFLWFNAPPASIFMGDTGSLALGGMLGTVAVAIKHEIVLAIVGGLFVLEAVSVIVQVVSFKLTGKRVFKMAPIHHHYEQLGWTEPQIVIRFWIVAVVLALAGLATLKLR
;
A
#
# COMPACT_ATOMS: atom_id res chain seq x y z
N MET A 1 -11.23 18.93 5.78
CA MET A 1 -12.40 19.77 5.99
C MET A 1 -12.91 19.72 7.44
N PHE A 2 -13.23 18.56 7.97
CA PHE A 2 -13.74 18.45 9.35
C PHE A 2 -12.73 18.90 10.43
N TYR A 3 -11.43 18.86 10.16
CA TYR A 3 -10.43 19.42 11.07
C TYR A 3 -10.67 20.89 11.39
N TRP A 4 -11.13 21.71 10.43
CA TRP A 4 -11.42 23.14 10.68
C TRP A 4 -12.62 23.37 11.61
N LEU A 5 -13.46 22.37 11.83
CA LEU A 5 -14.54 22.49 12.83
C LEU A 5 -13.99 22.72 14.25
N THR A 6 -12.73 22.38 14.49
CA THR A 6 -12.05 22.66 15.77
C THR A 6 -11.93 24.16 16.08
N GLU A 7 -11.94 25.03 15.07
CA GLU A 7 -11.90 26.50 15.23
C GLU A 7 -13.19 27.02 15.88
N PHE A 8 -14.28 26.27 15.78
CA PHE A 8 -15.56 26.61 16.41
C PHE A 8 -15.78 25.91 17.76
N SER A 9 -14.79 25.20 18.27
CA SER A 9 -14.89 24.44 19.53
C SER A 9 -15.13 25.32 20.76
N ASP A 10 -14.69 26.57 20.71
CA ASP A 10 -14.95 27.57 21.79
C ASP A 10 -16.44 27.93 21.91
N LYS A 11 -17.19 27.85 20.80
CA LYS A 11 -18.63 28.08 20.76
C LYS A 11 -19.47 26.82 20.98
N ILE A 12 -18.99 25.71 20.48
CA ILE A 12 -19.68 24.40 20.51
C ILE A 12 -18.66 23.36 20.97
N SER A 13 -18.63 23.04 22.25
CA SER A 13 -17.59 22.18 22.86
C SER A 13 -17.52 20.76 22.25
N PHE A 14 -18.63 20.24 21.71
CA PHE A 14 -18.66 18.96 21.00
C PHE A 14 -17.72 18.95 19.80
N LEU A 15 -17.49 20.06 19.12
CA LEU A 15 -16.62 20.15 17.95
C LEU A 15 -15.13 19.92 18.29
N ASN A 16 -14.77 19.96 19.57
CA ASN A 16 -13.42 19.63 20.02
C ASN A 16 -13.03 18.17 19.71
N VAL A 17 -14.00 17.28 19.51
CA VAL A 17 -13.74 15.88 19.15
C VAL A 17 -12.94 15.75 17.86
N PHE A 18 -13.09 16.68 16.90
CA PHE A 18 -12.36 16.68 15.63
C PHE A 18 -10.86 16.99 15.79
N ARG A 19 -10.43 17.45 16.97
CA ARG A 19 -9.01 17.64 17.28
C ARG A 19 -8.27 16.32 17.45
N TYR A 20 -8.96 15.27 17.90
CA TYR A 20 -8.35 13.97 18.20
C TYR A 20 -8.11 13.17 16.93
N ILE A 21 -6.84 12.77 16.71
CA ILE A 21 -6.43 11.95 15.55
C ILE A 21 -7.19 10.62 15.53
N THR A 22 -7.38 10.00 16.69
CA THR A 22 -8.09 8.71 16.81
C THR A 22 -9.53 8.80 16.33
N PHE A 23 -10.25 9.87 16.68
CA PHE A 23 -11.61 10.10 16.21
C PHE A 23 -11.64 10.32 14.69
N ARG A 24 -10.72 11.13 14.17
CA ARG A 24 -10.61 11.39 12.73
C ARG A 24 -10.21 10.15 11.94
N THR A 25 -9.34 9.29 12.51
CA THR A 25 -8.99 8.00 11.91
C THR A 25 -10.22 7.10 11.81
N GLY A 26 -11.00 6.97 12.89
CA GLY A 26 -12.27 6.21 12.87
C GLY A 26 -13.26 6.76 11.85
N GLY A 27 -13.43 8.09 11.81
CA GLY A 27 -14.25 8.75 10.80
C GLY A 27 -13.76 8.51 9.37
N ALA A 28 -12.45 8.50 9.16
CA ALA A 28 -11.85 8.22 7.87
C ALA A 28 -12.12 6.78 7.41
N ILE A 29 -11.98 5.78 8.30
CA ILE A 29 -12.33 4.38 8.01
C ILE A 29 -13.77 4.26 7.55
N VAL A 30 -14.70 4.80 8.35
CA VAL A 30 -16.14 4.68 8.07
C VAL A 30 -16.54 5.40 6.79
N THR A 31 -16.00 6.62 6.57
CA THR A 31 -16.31 7.40 5.37
C THR A 31 -15.81 6.71 4.10
N ALA A 32 -14.57 6.20 4.11
CA ALA A 32 -14.02 5.49 2.95
C ALA A 32 -14.79 4.20 2.66
N LEU A 33 -15.14 3.43 3.70
CA LEU A 33 -15.94 2.21 3.58
C LEU A 33 -17.32 2.50 2.97
N ILE A 34 -18.05 3.47 3.51
CA ILE A 34 -19.38 3.86 3.02
C ILE A 34 -19.27 4.37 1.57
N PHE A 35 -18.27 5.19 1.26
CA PHE A 35 -18.05 5.68 -0.10
C PHE A 35 -17.90 4.52 -1.10
N VAL A 36 -17.07 3.54 -0.79
CA VAL A 36 -16.85 2.39 -1.67
C VAL A 36 -18.10 1.52 -1.77
N PHE A 37 -18.87 1.34 -0.71
CA PHE A 37 -20.15 0.61 -0.78
C PHE A 37 -21.19 1.31 -1.65
N LEU A 38 -21.30 2.64 -1.55
CA LEU A 38 -22.27 3.41 -2.34
C LEU A 38 -21.90 3.48 -3.82
N PHE A 39 -20.61 3.69 -4.12
CA PHE A 39 -20.14 3.92 -5.48
C PHE A 39 -19.52 2.69 -6.14
N GLY A 40 -19.32 1.60 -5.41
CA GLY A 40 -18.64 0.40 -5.91
C GLY A 40 -19.38 -0.25 -7.07
N SER A 41 -20.65 -0.61 -6.91
CA SER A 41 -21.44 -1.21 -7.99
C SER A 41 -21.54 -0.32 -9.22
N PRO A 42 -21.88 0.99 -9.12
CA PRO A 42 -21.85 1.90 -10.27
C PRO A 42 -20.49 1.97 -10.98
N ILE A 43 -19.37 1.97 -10.25
CA ILE A 43 -18.04 1.97 -10.84
C ILE A 43 -17.77 0.65 -11.57
N ILE A 44 -18.12 -0.49 -10.99
CA ILE A 44 -17.98 -1.81 -11.62
C ILE A 44 -18.76 -1.88 -12.92
N ASP A 45 -20.02 -1.42 -12.93
CA ASP A 45 -20.87 -1.43 -14.11
C ASP A 45 -20.31 -0.52 -15.21
N LEU A 46 -19.85 0.68 -14.85
CA LEU A 46 -19.19 1.59 -15.77
C LEU A 46 -17.93 0.95 -16.39
N LEU A 47 -17.07 0.34 -15.57
CA LEU A 47 -15.87 -0.32 -16.07
C LEU A 47 -16.19 -1.53 -16.94
N ARG A 48 -17.21 -2.33 -16.57
CA ARG A 48 -17.66 -3.47 -17.37
C ARG A 48 -18.14 -3.04 -18.76
N VAL A 49 -18.91 -1.98 -18.84
CA VAL A 49 -19.39 -1.42 -20.12
C VAL A 49 -18.21 -0.88 -20.95
N LYS A 50 -17.31 -0.14 -20.32
CA LYS A 50 -16.14 0.47 -20.99
C LYS A 50 -15.11 -0.55 -21.47
N GLN A 51 -14.88 -1.60 -20.70
CA GLN A 51 -13.86 -2.62 -20.98
C GLN A 51 -14.36 -3.76 -21.88
N GLY A 52 -15.67 -3.99 -21.95
CA GLY A 52 -16.32 -4.99 -22.80
C GLY A 52 -15.87 -6.43 -22.56
N LYS A 53 -14.62 -6.77 -22.93
CA LYS A 53 -14.05 -8.11 -22.79
C LYS A 53 -13.36 -8.36 -21.42
N GLY A 54 -13.26 -7.34 -20.57
CA GLY A 54 -12.50 -7.40 -19.32
C GLY A 54 -10.99 -7.41 -19.54
N GLN A 55 -10.25 -7.78 -18.49
CA GLN A 55 -8.79 -7.87 -18.55
C GLN A 55 -8.35 -9.09 -19.36
N PRO A 56 -7.36 -8.96 -20.27
CA PRO A 56 -6.75 -10.11 -20.94
C PRO A 56 -6.10 -11.05 -19.91
N ILE A 57 -6.44 -12.34 -19.97
CA ILE A 57 -5.88 -13.34 -19.04
C ILE A 57 -4.68 -13.98 -19.69
N ARG A 58 -3.58 -14.11 -18.95
CA ARG A 58 -2.34 -14.73 -19.45
C ARG A 58 -2.56 -16.20 -19.77
N THR A 59 -2.12 -16.62 -20.95
CA THR A 59 -2.21 -18.03 -21.41
C THR A 59 -1.16 -18.94 -20.80
N ASP A 60 -0.08 -18.37 -20.24
CA ASP A 60 1.00 -19.07 -19.52
C ASP A 60 0.71 -19.25 -18.02
N GLY A 61 -0.42 -18.72 -17.53
CA GLY A 61 -0.91 -18.86 -16.16
C GLY A 61 -1.71 -20.15 -15.93
N PRO A 62 -2.28 -20.34 -14.71
CA PRO A 62 -3.14 -21.46 -14.40
C PRO A 62 -4.37 -21.52 -15.33
N GLN A 63 -4.63 -22.69 -15.91
CA GLN A 63 -5.73 -22.85 -16.89
C GLN A 63 -7.12 -22.58 -16.30
N SER A 64 -7.30 -22.77 -14.99
CA SER A 64 -8.52 -22.42 -14.27
C SER A 64 -8.92 -20.95 -14.43
N HIS A 65 -7.94 -20.04 -14.46
CA HIS A 65 -8.17 -18.61 -14.62
C HIS A 65 -8.78 -18.25 -15.97
N LEU A 66 -8.45 -18.99 -17.05
CA LEU A 66 -9.02 -18.77 -18.39
C LEU A 66 -10.54 -18.97 -18.44
N VAL A 67 -11.07 -19.78 -17.53
CA VAL A 67 -12.49 -20.09 -17.47
C VAL A 67 -13.21 -19.22 -16.43
N THR A 68 -12.66 -19.13 -15.20
CA THR A 68 -13.33 -18.50 -14.07
C THR A 68 -13.22 -16.98 -14.04
N LYS A 69 -12.13 -16.40 -14.58
CA LYS A 69 -11.84 -14.94 -14.50
C LYS A 69 -12.15 -14.17 -15.78
N LYS A 70 -12.71 -14.85 -16.81
CA LYS A 70 -13.04 -14.22 -18.09
C LYS A 70 -14.17 -13.19 -17.95
N GLY A 71 -13.92 -11.97 -18.45
CA GLY A 71 -14.92 -10.89 -18.43
C GLY A 71 -14.98 -10.08 -17.15
N THR A 72 -14.19 -10.42 -16.13
CA THR A 72 -14.06 -9.60 -14.91
C THR A 72 -13.33 -8.28 -15.25
N PRO A 73 -13.91 -7.11 -14.92
CA PRO A 73 -13.25 -5.83 -15.16
C PRO A 73 -12.05 -5.64 -14.23
N THR A 74 -11.05 -4.89 -14.68
CA THR A 74 -9.91 -4.42 -13.89
C THR A 74 -10.04 -2.94 -13.54
N MET A 75 -9.00 -2.34 -12.96
CA MET A 75 -8.97 -0.94 -12.47
C MET A 75 -9.83 -0.69 -11.23
N GLY A 76 -10.08 -1.69 -10.41
CA GLY A 76 -10.74 -1.53 -9.11
C GLY A 76 -9.98 -0.60 -8.16
N GLY A 77 -8.69 -0.37 -8.42
CA GLY A 77 -7.91 0.66 -7.77
C GLY A 77 -8.52 2.05 -7.83
N LEU A 78 -9.28 2.40 -8.87
CA LEU A 78 -10.01 3.68 -8.96
C LEU A 78 -11.04 3.83 -7.82
N MET A 79 -11.72 2.74 -7.48
CA MET A 79 -12.67 2.71 -6.36
C MET A 79 -11.95 2.94 -5.03
N ILE A 80 -10.82 2.27 -4.82
CA ILE A 80 -10.02 2.41 -3.61
C ILE A 80 -9.48 3.83 -3.50
N LEU A 81 -8.85 4.36 -4.57
CA LEU A 81 -8.24 5.68 -4.59
C LEU A 81 -9.26 6.80 -4.41
N SER A 82 -10.44 6.69 -5.01
CA SER A 82 -11.50 7.69 -4.83
C SER A 82 -12.02 7.72 -3.38
N GLY A 83 -12.28 6.55 -2.76
CA GLY A 83 -12.68 6.46 -1.36
C GLY A 83 -11.61 6.98 -0.40
N LEU A 84 -10.34 6.62 -0.64
CA LEU A 84 -9.19 7.10 0.10
C LEU A 84 -9.05 8.62 0.00
N LEU A 85 -9.11 9.17 -1.22
CA LEU A 85 -8.94 10.60 -1.47
C LEU A 85 -10.05 11.42 -0.78
N VAL A 86 -11.32 11.07 -1.02
CA VAL A 86 -12.45 11.77 -0.41
C VAL A 86 -12.35 11.71 1.11
N SER A 87 -12.09 10.55 1.68
CA SER A 87 -12.00 10.38 3.12
C SER A 87 -10.82 11.17 3.71
N THR A 88 -9.64 11.10 3.10
CA THR A 88 -8.46 11.83 3.58
C THR A 88 -8.69 13.35 3.53
N LEU A 89 -9.26 13.88 2.45
CA LEU A 89 -9.56 15.32 2.32
C LEU A 89 -10.60 15.79 3.35
N LEU A 90 -11.53 14.94 3.74
CA LEU A 90 -12.52 15.26 4.77
C LEU A 90 -11.92 15.28 6.18
N TRP A 91 -11.10 14.27 6.52
CA TRP A 91 -10.71 13.98 7.90
C TRP A 91 -9.28 14.37 8.26
N ALA A 92 -8.32 14.35 7.34
CA ALA A 92 -6.95 14.73 7.64
C ALA A 92 -6.79 16.23 7.84
N ASN A 93 -5.74 16.60 8.57
CA ASN A 93 -5.36 18.00 8.71
C ASN A 93 -4.73 18.49 7.40
N PRO A 94 -5.36 19.45 6.70
CA PRO A 94 -4.85 19.94 5.41
C PRO A 94 -3.55 20.74 5.51
N THR A 95 -3.15 21.16 6.72
CA THR A 95 -1.87 21.86 6.92
C THR A 95 -0.69 20.91 7.08
N SER A 96 -0.92 19.60 7.19
CA SER A 96 0.16 18.62 7.32
C SER A 96 0.81 18.34 5.98
N PRO A 97 2.10 18.68 5.78
CA PRO A 97 2.80 18.40 4.54
C PRO A 97 2.99 16.90 4.30
N TYR A 98 3.09 16.09 5.37
CA TYR A 98 3.20 14.63 5.26
C TYR A 98 2.00 14.01 4.55
N VAL A 99 0.79 14.49 4.84
CA VAL A 99 -0.44 14.03 4.19
C VAL A 99 -0.38 14.26 2.68
N TRP A 100 0.05 15.45 2.25
CA TRP A 100 0.14 15.81 0.83
C TRP A 100 1.21 15.02 0.09
N ILE A 101 2.37 14.77 0.72
CA ILE A 101 3.43 13.95 0.11
C ILE A 101 2.94 12.53 -0.09
N VAL A 102 2.33 11.91 0.94
CA VAL A 102 1.79 10.54 0.85
C VAL A 102 0.68 10.46 -0.19
N LEU A 103 -0.27 11.39 -0.21
CA LEU A 103 -1.32 11.44 -1.25
C LEU A 103 -0.72 11.66 -2.64
N GLY A 104 0.27 12.54 -2.76
CA GLY A 104 0.95 12.82 -4.03
C GLY A 104 1.58 11.56 -4.62
N VAL A 105 2.33 10.79 -3.83
CA VAL A 105 2.90 9.50 -4.27
C VAL A 105 1.79 8.51 -4.61
N THR A 106 0.80 8.36 -3.73
CA THR A 106 -0.31 7.42 -3.92
C THR A 106 -1.04 7.66 -5.24
N LEU A 107 -1.42 8.91 -5.51
CA LEU A 107 -2.13 9.26 -6.74
C LEU A 107 -1.23 9.16 -7.97
N SER A 108 0.03 9.55 -7.87
CA SER A 108 0.97 9.46 -8.99
C SER A 108 1.28 8.02 -9.39
N PHE A 109 1.50 7.12 -8.41
CA PHE A 109 1.66 5.68 -8.65
C PHE A 109 0.36 5.07 -9.18
N GLY A 110 -0.79 5.52 -8.66
CA GLY A 110 -2.10 5.14 -9.17
C GLY A 110 -2.32 5.55 -10.64
N LEU A 111 -1.87 6.74 -11.04
CA LEU A 111 -1.92 7.20 -12.44
C LEU A 111 -1.01 6.38 -13.35
N ILE A 112 0.19 6.02 -12.90
CA ILE A 112 1.08 5.11 -13.65
C ILE A 112 0.38 3.75 -13.85
N GLY A 113 -0.18 3.17 -12.80
CA GLY A 113 -0.91 1.91 -12.87
C GLY A 113 -2.17 2.00 -13.74
N PHE A 114 -2.91 3.11 -13.63
CA PHE A 114 -4.06 3.36 -14.48
C PHE A 114 -3.70 3.38 -15.97
N TYR A 115 -2.60 4.04 -16.31
CA TYR A 115 -2.12 4.08 -17.71
C TYR A 115 -1.70 2.69 -18.19
N ASP A 116 -1.05 1.88 -17.32
CA ASP A 116 -0.69 0.51 -17.64
C ASP A 116 -1.93 -0.37 -17.89
N ASP A 117 -2.90 -0.35 -16.97
CA ASP A 117 -4.16 -1.06 -17.10
C ASP A 117 -4.95 -0.61 -18.33
N TYR A 118 -4.99 0.71 -18.59
CA TYR A 118 -5.65 1.27 -19.77
C TYR A 118 -5.07 0.75 -21.08
N LEU A 119 -3.75 0.68 -21.18
CA LEU A 119 -3.08 0.11 -22.36
C LEU A 119 -3.39 -1.38 -22.54
N LYS A 120 -3.39 -2.16 -21.46
CA LYS A 120 -3.73 -3.59 -21.48
C LYS A 120 -5.15 -3.84 -21.97
N VAL A 121 -6.10 -3.06 -21.44
CA VAL A 121 -7.52 -3.20 -21.78
C VAL A 121 -7.79 -2.72 -23.22
N THR A 122 -7.29 -1.55 -23.63
CA THR A 122 -7.57 -1.00 -24.95
C THR A 122 -6.91 -1.77 -26.09
N LYS A 123 -5.68 -2.23 -25.87
CA LYS A 123 -4.93 -3.02 -26.87
C LYS A 123 -5.21 -4.52 -26.80
N GLN A 124 -5.96 -4.97 -25.78
CA GLN A 124 -6.23 -6.40 -25.52
C GLN A 124 -4.95 -7.24 -25.52
N THR A 125 -3.88 -6.70 -24.91
CA THR A 125 -2.56 -7.35 -24.84
C THR A 125 -2.08 -7.36 -23.39
N HIS A 126 -1.21 -8.30 -23.07
CA HIS A 126 -0.53 -8.33 -21.77
C HIS A 126 0.61 -7.30 -21.68
N ALA A 127 1.06 -6.77 -22.80
CA ALA A 127 2.08 -5.74 -22.88
C ALA A 127 1.44 -4.38 -22.54
N GLY A 128 1.51 -4.00 -21.27
CA GLY A 128 1.10 -2.69 -20.79
C GLY A 128 2.17 -1.63 -21.03
N PHE A 129 2.37 -0.75 -20.08
CA PHE A 129 3.41 0.27 -20.10
C PHE A 129 4.79 -0.38 -19.98
N ALA A 130 5.76 0.09 -20.79
CA ALA A 130 7.10 -0.50 -20.82
C ALA A 130 7.73 -0.48 -19.43
N GLY A 131 8.09 -1.64 -18.88
CA GLY A 131 8.52 -1.80 -17.49
C GLY A 131 9.67 -0.87 -17.08
N ARG A 132 10.65 -0.62 -17.96
CA ARG A 132 11.75 0.32 -17.69
C ARG A 132 11.25 1.75 -17.52
N THR A 133 10.37 2.21 -18.40
CA THR A 133 9.80 3.58 -18.34
C THR A 133 8.91 3.73 -17.11
N ARG A 134 8.16 2.70 -16.75
CA ARG A 134 7.36 2.65 -15.53
C ARG A 134 8.24 2.82 -14.29
N LEU A 135 9.28 2.01 -14.15
CA LEU A 135 10.23 2.09 -13.02
C LEU A 135 10.93 3.45 -12.94
N ILE A 136 11.30 4.06 -14.08
CA ILE A 136 11.90 5.40 -14.09
C ILE A 136 10.90 6.44 -13.59
N ALA A 137 9.66 6.40 -14.04
CA ALA A 137 8.62 7.33 -13.60
C ALA A 137 8.34 7.18 -12.09
N GLU A 138 8.20 5.95 -11.58
CA GLU A 138 8.07 5.66 -10.15
C GLU A 138 9.27 6.18 -9.36
N ALA A 139 10.50 5.97 -9.85
CA ALA A 139 11.72 6.43 -9.20
C ALA A 139 11.79 7.95 -9.12
N ILE A 140 11.43 8.68 -10.19
CA ILE A 140 11.40 10.15 -10.17
C ILE A 140 10.42 10.66 -9.11
N ILE A 141 9.21 10.11 -9.05
CA ILE A 141 8.21 10.49 -8.05
C ILE A 141 8.73 10.20 -6.64
N ALA A 142 9.32 9.03 -6.43
CA ALA A 142 9.87 8.62 -5.14
C ALA A 142 11.04 9.51 -4.71
N VAL A 143 11.97 9.87 -5.61
CA VAL A 143 13.07 10.81 -5.33
C VAL A 143 12.53 12.17 -4.86
N VAL A 144 11.54 12.71 -5.57
CA VAL A 144 10.91 13.99 -5.17
C VAL A 144 10.27 13.87 -3.78
N ALA A 145 9.53 12.80 -3.54
CA ALA A 145 8.87 12.57 -2.25
C ALA A 145 9.88 12.41 -1.10
N VAL A 146 10.92 11.58 -1.27
CA VAL A 146 11.95 11.37 -0.23
C VAL A 146 12.72 12.65 0.03
N THR A 147 13.08 13.40 -1.03
CA THR A 147 13.74 14.70 -0.88
C THR A 147 12.86 15.67 -0.09
N ALA A 148 11.57 15.76 -0.40
CA ALA A 148 10.63 16.57 0.36
C ALA A 148 10.54 16.12 1.84
N LEU A 149 10.47 14.81 2.12
CA LEU A 149 10.46 14.25 3.47
C LEU A 149 11.74 14.58 4.25
N THR A 150 12.90 14.51 3.61
CA THR A 150 14.18 14.85 4.26
C THR A 150 14.28 16.34 4.59
N HIS A 151 13.69 17.21 3.79
CA HIS A 151 13.61 18.66 4.08
C HIS A 151 12.62 19.00 5.20
N LEU A 152 11.55 18.21 5.39
CA LEU A 152 10.62 18.38 6.50
C LEU A 152 11.20 17.90 7.82
N GLY A 153 12.06 16.89 7.79
CA GLY A 153 12.72 16.34 8.97
C GLY A 153 13.73 17.31 9.57
N LYS A 154 13.88 17.25 10.90
CA LYS A 154 14.85 18.07 11.62
C LYS A 154 16.05 17.25 12.06
N GLY A 155 17.25 17.82 11.87
CA GLY A 155 18.50 17.21 12.33
C GLY A 155 18.92 15.94 11.56
N PRO A 156 19.93 15.21 12.10
CA PRO A 156 20.51 14.04 11.43
C PRO A 156 19.52 12.91 11.17
N LEU A 157 18.47 12.80 11.98
CA LEU A 157 17.45 11.74 11.83
C LEU A 157 16.76 11.79 10.46
N ALA A 158 16.63 12.99 9.87
CA ALA A 158 15.97 13.17 8.58
C ALA A 158 16.58 12.29 7.47
N THR A 159 17.90 12.06 7.52
CA THR A 159 18.66 11.30 6.54
C THR A 159 19.26 10.00 7.11
N SER A 160 18.70 9.51 8.22
CA SER A 160 19.22 8.31 8.90
C SER A 160 18.31 7.10 8.68
N LEU A 161 18.92 5.93 8.56
CA LEU A 161 18.30 4.63 8.65
C LEU A 161 18.33 4.16 10.12
N VAL A 162 17.17 3.76 10.63
CA VAL A 162 16.98 3.32 12.02
C VAL A 162 16.75 1.81 12.06
N PHE A 163 17.43 1.12 12.98
CA PHE A 163 17.28 -0.32 13.17
C PHE A 163 16.29 -0.62 14.30
N PRO A 164 15.23 -1.42 14.04
CA PRO A 164 14.14 -1.62 15.01
C PRO A 164 14.57 -2.39 16.26
N PHE A 165 15.59 -3.26 16.17
CA PHE A 165 16.05 -4.08 17.29
C PHE A 165 17.17 -3.42 18.12
N PHE A 166 17.83 -2.40 17.57
CA PHE A 166 18.99 -1.75 18.15
C PHE A 166 18.79 -0.24 18.18
N LYS A 167 18.20 0.28 19.25
CA LYS A 167 17.81 1.69 19.36
C LYS A 167 18.93 2.70 19.18
N ALA A 168 20.16 2.35 19.62
CA ALA A 168 21.34 3.18 19.44
C ALA A 168 21.94 3.07 18.03
N LEU A 169 21.49 2.11 17.21
CA LEU A 169 22.01 1.87 15.89
C LEU A 169 21.28 2.74 14.86
N VAL A 170 21.81 3.93 14.64
CA VAL A 170 21.29 4.92 13.69
C VAL A 170 22.40 5.24 12.72
N PHE A 171 22.21 4.92 11.45
CA PHE A 171 23.16 5.23 10.39
C PHE A 171 22.71 6.47 9.63
N ASN A 172 23.45 7.57 9.78
CA ASN A 172 23.25 8.74 8.95
C ASN A 172 23.84 8.49 7.56
N LEU A 173 22.98 8.34 6.57
CA LEU A 173 23.34 8.09 5.18
C LEU A 173 23.52 9.38 4.36
N GLY A 174 23.17 10.54 4.96
CA GLY A 174 23.20 11.80 4.24
C GLY A 174 22.34 11.72 2.96
N TRP A 175 22.88 12.19 1.83
CA TRP A 175 22.18 12.16 0.55
C TRP A 175 21.85 10.74 0.05
N ALA A 176 22.61 9.72 0.46
CA ALA A 176 22.34 8.33 0.07
C ALA A 176 21.01 7.81 0.66
N PHE A 177 20.47 8.48 1.68
CA PHE A 177 19.13 8.17 2.18
C PHE A 177 18.04 8.36 1.11
N VAL A 178 18.22 9.31 0.19
CA VAL A 178 17.28 9.51 -0.92
C VAL A 178 17.24 8.27 -1.81
N LEU A 179 18.37 7.65 -2.08
CA LEU A 179 18.42 6.40 -2.87
C LEU A 179 17.74 5.24 -2.12
N LEU A 180 18.01 5.11 -0.82
CA LEU A 180 17.39 4.08 0.01
C LEU A 180 15.87 4.26 0.09
N GLY A 181 15.39 5.47 0.40
CA GLY A 181 13.96 5.77 0.48
C GLY A 181 13.26 5.55 -0.87
N THR A 182 13.90 5.94 -1.97
CA THR A 182 13.40 5.67 -3.32
C THR A 182 13.28 4.17 -3.56
N PHE A 183 14.30 3.38 -3.21
CA PHE A 183 14.25 1.93 -3.31
C PHE A 183 13.10 1.32 -2.49
N VAL A 184 12.88 1.81 -1.28
CA VAL A 184 11.78 1.34 -0.41
C VAL A 184 10.42 1.64 -1.03
N ILE A 185 10.20 2.86 -1.54
CA ILE A 185 8.91 3.27 -2.11
C ILE A 185 8.61 2.50 -3.40
N VAL A 186 9.56 2.47 -4.34
CA VAL A 186 9.40 1.76 -5.62
C VAL A 186 9.32 0.25 -5.39
N GLY A 187 10.16 -0.27 -4.50
CA GLY A 187 10.16 -1.68 -4.12
C GLY A 187 8.83 -2.11 -3.51
N ALA A 188 8.28 -1.33 -2.58
CA ALA A 188 6.97 -1.61 -1.99
C ALA A 188 5.84 -1.55 -3.03
N GLY A 189 5.83 -0.54 -3.93
CA GLY A 189 4.87 -0.44 -5.02
C GLY A 189 4.84 -1.70 -5.89
N ASN A 190 6.01 -2.11 -6.37
CA ASN A 190 6.11 -3.27 -7.24
C ASN A 190 5.91 -4.60 -6.50
N ALA A 191 6.28 -4.71 -5.21
CA ALA A 191 6.06 -5.92 -4.42
C ALA A 191 4.56 -6.18 -4.16
N VAL A 192 3.79 -5.12 -3.83
CA VAL A 192 2.32 -5.24 -3.72
C VAL A 192 1.70 -5.59 -5.07
N ASN A 193 2.18 -4.99 -6.17
CA ASN A 193 1.70 -5.29 -7.52
C ASN A 193 1.95 -6.76 -7.91
N LEU A 194 3.11 -7.33 -7.59
CA LEU A 194 3.41 -8.75 -7.82
C LEU A 194 2.53 -9.69 -6.97
N THR A 195 2.06 -9.24 -5.82
CA THR A 195 1.19 -10.02 -4.92
C THR A 195 -0.26 -10.05 -5.40
N ASP A 196 -0.69 -9.10 -6.23
CA ASP A 196 -2.08 -8.98 -6.73
C ASP A 196 -2.39 -9.99 -7.87
N GLY A 197 -2.15 -11.28 -7.61
CA GLY A 197 -2.37 -12.35 -8.59
C GLY A 197 -3.61 -13.21 -8.34
N LEU A 198 -4.17 -13.22 -7.12
CA LEU A 198 -5.36 -13.96 -6.73
C LEU A 198 -6.38 -13.05 -6.07
N ASP A 199 -7.66 -13.43 -6.20
CA ASP A 199 -8.80 -12.66 -5.68
C ASP A 199 -8.67 -12.45 -4.16
N GLY A 200 -8.62 -11.19 -3.71
CA GLY A 200 -8.47 -10.82 -2.30
C GLY A 200 -7.07 -10.98 -1.71
N LEU A 201 -6.09 -11.54 -2.44
CA LEU A 201 -4.78 -11.87 -1.88
C LEU A 201 -4.01 -10.64 -1.40
N ALA A 202 -3.89 -9.59 -2.22
CA ALA A 202 -3.07 -8.42 -1.90
C ALA A 202 -3.75 -7.45 -0.94
N ILE A 203 -5.08 -7.27 -1.06
CA ILE A 203 -5.78 -6.19 -0.37
C ILE A 203 -5.80 -6.35 1.16
N VAL A 204 -5.94 -7.58 1.68
CA VAL A 204 -5.96 -7.83 3.13
C VAL A 204 -4.58 -7.63 3.76
N PRO A 205 -3.46 -8.16 3.24
CA PRO A 205 -2.12 -7.79 3.71
C PRO A 205 -1.83 -6.28 3.64
N VAL A 206 -2.34 -5.56 2.63
CA VAL A 206 -2.26 -4.08 2.59
C VAL A 206 -3.01 -3.45 3.76
N MET A 207 -4.23 -3.91 4.08
CA MET A 207 -4.98 -3.42 5.26
C MET A 207 -4.23 -3.67 6.56
N ILE A 208 -3.67 -4.87 6.73
CA ILE A 208 -2.89 -5.24 7.91
C ILE A 208 -1.65 -4.35 8.04
N ALA A 209 -0.94 -4.12 6.94
CA ALA A 209 0.21 -3.23 6.91
C ALA A 209 -0.21 -1.78 7.21
N ALA A 210 -1.29 -1.28 6.60
CA ALA A 210 -1.82 0.06 6.84
C ALA A 210 -2.26 0.25 8.30
N ALA A 211 -2.88 -0.75 8.94
CA ALA A 211 -3.24 -0.72 10.34
C ALA A 211 -1.99 -0.63 11.25
N SER A 212 -0.98 -1.44 10.95
CA SER A 212 0.30 -1.44 11.68
C SER A 212 1.01 -0.09 11.53
N PHE A 213 1.14 0.42 10.31
CA PHE A 213 1.82 1.69 10.05
C PHE A 213 1.01 2.91 10.50
N GLY A 214 -0.32 2.84 10.49
CA GLY A 214 -1.18 3.86 11.10
C GLY A 214 -0.96 3.97 12.61
N LEU A 215 -0.85 2.82 13.30
CA LEU A 215 -0.51 2.76 14.72
C LEU A 215 0.90 3.32 14.96
N ILE A 216 1.91 2.87 14.20
CA ILE A 216 3.29 3.34 14.36
C ILE A 216 3.37 4.84 14.11
N ALA A 217 2.70 5.37 13.07
CA ALA A 217 2.66 6.80 12.77
C ALA A 217 2.05 7.61 13.92
N TYR A 218 0.96 7.13 14.51
CA TYR A 218 0.35 7.74 15.68
C TYR A 218 1.30 7.78 16.88
N LEU A 219 2.00 6.67 17.16
CA LEU A 219 2.93 6.55 18.27
C LEU A 219 4.20 7.40 18.04
N ALA A 220 4.80 7.32 16.86
CA ALA A 220 6.00 8.08 16.50
C ALA A 220 5.73 9.60 16.38
N GLY A 221 4.50 9.97 16.02
CA GLY A 221 4.05 11.36 15.95
C GLY A 221 3.70 11.98 17.31
N ASN A 222 3.70 11.22 18.40
CA ASN A 222 3.39 11.67 19.75
C ASN A 222 4.62 11.56 20.65
N LEU A 223 5.07 12.71 21.21
CA LEU A 223 6.29 12.75 22.02
C LEU A 223 6.25 11.84 23.25
N VAL A 224 5.10 11.76 23.94
CA VAL A 224 4.94 10.94 25.16
C VAL A 224 5.03 9.46 24.83
N PHE A 225 4.35 9.01 23.78
CA PHE A 225 4.40 7.61 23.36
C PHE A 225 5.76 7.24 22.76
N ALA A 226 6.36 8.14 21.98
CA ALA A 226 7.68 7.92 21.38
C ALA A 226 8.74 7.75 22.49
N ASP A 227 8.72 8.60 23.52
CA ASP A 227 9.62 8.50 24.68
C ASP A 227 9.37 7.22 25.48
N TYR A 228 8.12 6.90 25.81
CA TYR A 228 7.77 5.67 26.54
C TYR A 228 8.21 4.40 25.81
N LEU A 229 8.01 4.35 24.48
CA LEU A 229 8.43 3.21 23.65
C LEU A 229 9.89 3.30 23.26
N GLN A 230 10.54 4.45 23.51
CA GLN A 230 11.91 4.76 23.07
C GLN A 230 12.12 4.57 21.56
N ILE A 231 11.11 4.93 20.78
CA ILE A 231 11.21 5.08 19.34
C ILE A 231 11.51 6.52 18.98
N HIS A 232 11.98 6.75 17.75
CA HIS A 232 12.28 8.11 17.31
C HIS A 232 11.01 8.92 17.10
N TYR A 233 10.94 10.08 17.78
CA TYR A 233 9.86 11.03 17.58
C TYR A 233 10.00 11.76 16.24
N VAL A 234 8.96 11.72 15.43
CA VAL A 234 8.89 12.47 14.15
C VAL A 234 7.65 13.35 14.17
N ALA A 235 7.87 14.64 14.46
CA ALA A 235 6.79 15.60 14.62
C ALA A 235 5.89 15.68 13.38
N GLY A 236 4.57 15.67 13.59
CA GLY A 236 3.57 15.83 12.53
C GLY A 236 3.19 14.56 11.77
N THR A 237 3.91 13.45 11.94
CA THR A 237 3.60 12.19 11.25
C THR A 237 2.37 11.48 11.79
N GLY A 238 1.88 11.83 12.98
CA GLY A 238 0.65 11.27 13.55
C GLY A 238 -0.57 11.40 12.64
N GLU A 239 -0.62 12.44 11.79
CA GLU A 239 -1.67 12.63 10.78
C GLU A 239 -1.75 11.51 9.74
N LEU A 240 -0.65 10.80 9.51
CA LEU A 240 -0.62 9.65 8.59
C LEU A 240 -1.50 8.49 9.09
N ALA A 241 -1.83 8.44 10.39
CA ALA A 241 -2.80 7.48 10.91
C ALA A 241 -4.18 7.66 10.25
N VAL A 242 -4.58 8.91 9.96
CA VAL A 242 -5.85 9.21 9.27
C VAL A 242 -5.82 8.69 7.83
N VAL A 243 -4.69 8.86 7.12
CA VAL A 243 -4.51 8.34 5.76
C VAL A 243 -4.56 6.82 5.75
N CYS A 244 -3.84 6.17 6.69
CA CYS A 244 -3.88 4.71 6.84
C CYS A 244 -5.29 4.22 7.18
N GLY A 245 -6.05 4.96 8.01
CA GLY A 245 -7.46 4.68 8.29
C GLY A 245 -8.32 4.74 7.03
N ALA A 246 -8.15 5.77 6.20
CA ALA A 246 -8.84 5.88 4.92
C ALA A 246 -8.54 4.69 3.98
N VAL A 247 -7.27 4.22 3.94
CA VAL A 247 -6.89 3.00 3.20
C VAL A 247 -7.62 1.79 3.74
N ILE A 248 -7.66 1.59 5.07
CA ILE A 248 -8.34 0.44 5.68
C ILE A 248 -9.82 0.44 5.28
N GLY A 249 -10.49 1.58 5.40
CA GLY A 249 -11.91 1.68 5.04
C GLY A 249 -12.18 1.42 3.56
N ALA A 250 -11.40 2.05 2.67
CA ALA A 250 -11.53 1.85 1.23
C ALA A 250 -11.23 0.40 0.82
N SER A 251 -10.22 -0.21 1.44
CA SER A 251 -9.83 -1.60 1.17
C SER A 251 -10.85 -2.61 1.67
N LEU A 252 -11.47 -2.37 2.84
CA LEU A 252 -12.59 -3.20 3.33
C LEU A 252 -13.77 -3.15 2.37
N GLY A 253 -14.13 -1.94 1.91
CA GLY A 253 -15.19 -1.78 0.92
C GLY A 253 -14.85 -2.46 -0.41
N PHE A 254 -13.62 -2.36 -0.87
CA PHE A 254 -13.15 -3.03 -2.08
C PHE A 254 -13.16 -4.55 -1.93
N LEU A 255 -12.72 -5.09 -0.79
CA LEU A 255 -12.71 -6.52 -0.51
C LEU A 255 -14.11 -7.15 -0.66
N TRP A 256 -15.17 -6.42 -0.36
CA TRP A 256 -16.55 -6.88 -0.56
C TRP A 256 -16.81 -7.30 -2.01
N PHE A 257 -16.20 -6.61 -2.98
CA PHE A 257 -16.33 -6.90 -4.41
C PHE A 257 -15.21 -7.77 -4.97
N ASN A 258 -14.08 -7.85 -4.28
CA ASN A 258 -12.88 -8.57 -4.72
C ASN A 258 -12.68 -9.91 -4.03
N ALA A 259 -13.52 -10.26 -3.02
CA ALA A 259 -13.52 -11.59 -2.41
C ALA A 259 -13.87 -12.67 -3.45
N PRO A 260 -13.26 -13.88 -3.40
CA PRO A 260 -13.52 -14.95 -4.37
C PRO A 260 -14.99 -15.40 -4.42
N PRO A 261 -15.64 -15.47 -5.61
CA PRO A 261 -15.14 -15.06 -6.93
C PRO A 261 -15.25 -13.54 -7.14
N ALA A 262 -14.16 -12.90 -7.56
CA ALA A 262 -14.08 -11.45 -7.64
C ALA A 262 -15.01 -10.86 -8.72
N SER A 263 -15.75 -9.82 -8.37
CA SER A 263 -16.54 -9.02 -9.30
C SER A 263 -15.73 -7.96 -10.04
N ILE A 264 -14.53 -7.63 -9.51
CA ILE A 264 -13.58 -6.67 -10.06
C ILE A 264 -12.17 -6.97 -9.57
N PHE A 265 -11.17 -6.81 -10.44
CA PHE A 265 -9.74 -6.89 -10.06
C PHE A 265 -9.21 -5.51 -9.68
N MET A 266 -8.27 -5.48 -8.72
CA MET A 266 -7.64 -4.24 -8.27
C MET A 266 -6.86 -3.56 -9.40
N GLY A 267 -6.07 -4.34 -10.13
CA GLY A 267 -5.21 -3.89 -11.22
C GLY A 267 -3.98 -3.13 -10.74
N ASP A 268 -3.14 -2.77 -11.70
CA ASP A 268 -1.91 -2.00 -11.42
C ASP A 268 -2.24 -0.63 -10.83
N THR A 269 -3.42 -0.07 -11.17
CA THR A 269 -3.97 1.18 -10.61
C THR A 269 -3.99 1.17 -9.08
N GLY A 270 -4.47 0.09 -8.48
CA GLY A 270 -4.60 -0.02 -7.02
C GLY A 270 -3.33 -0.52 -6.36
N SER A 271 -2.75 -1.58 -6.88
CA SER A 271 -1.63 -2.27 -6.26
C SER A 271 -0.36 -1.40 -6.18
N LEU A 272 0.01 -0.69 -7.26
CA LEU A 272 1.13 0.25 -7.25
C LEU A 272 0.89 1.41 -6.27
N ALA A 273 -0.31 2.00 -6.31
CA ALA A 273 -0.67 3.11 -5.45
C ALA A 273 -0.57 2.75 -3.95
N LEU A 274 -1.16 1.61 -3.56
CA LEU A 274 -1.17 1.17 -2.17
C LEU A 274 0.22 0.79 -1.66
N GLY A 275 1.02 0.10 -2.49
CA GLY A 275 2.40 -0.22 -2.15
C GLY A 275 3.29 1.02 -2.05
N GLY A 276 3.19 1.96 -3.00
CA GLY A 276 3.89 3.25 -2.96
C GLY A 276 3.51 4.09 -1.74
N MET A 277 2.23 4.08 -1.37
CA MET A 277 1.73 4.72 -0.15
C MET A 277 2.37 4.12 1.11
N LEU A 278 2.35 2.80 1.28
CA LEU A 278 2.96 2.11 2.43
C LEU A 278 4.46 2.40 2.52
N GLY A 279 5.18 2.36 1.39
CA GLY A 279 6.59 2.72 1.33
C GLY A 279 6.84 4.16 1.77
N THR A 280 6.02 5.10 1.31
CA THR A 280 6.15 6.51 1.66
C THR A 280 5.86 6.77 3.14
N VAL A 281 4.83 6.13 3.70
CA VAL A 281 4.54 6.21 5.14
C VAL A 281 5.71 5.67 5.96
N ALA A 282 6.28 4.51 5.59
CA ALA A 282 7.41 3.92 6.30
C ALA A 282 8.64 4.84 6.30
N VAL A 283 8.98 5.44 5.16
CA VAL A 283 10.08 6.41 5.04
C VAL A 283 9.80 7.68 5.86
N ALA A 284 8.56 8.18 5.85
CA ALA A 284 8.17 9.37 6.60
C ALA A 284 8.35 9.19 8.11
N ILE A 285 8.04 8.00 8.65
CA ILE A 285 8.12 7.70 10.09
C ILE A 285 9.41 6.98 10.50
N LYS A 286 10.39 6.81 9.59
CA LYS A 286 11.68 6.17 9.85
C LYS A 286 11.58 4.70 10.28
N HIS A 287 10.70 3.96 9.63
CA HIS A 287 10.45 2.54 9.92
C HIS A 287 10.57 1.67 8.66
N GLU A 288 11.56 1.95 7.81
CA GLU A 288 11.79 1.28 6.53
C GLU A 288 12.04 -0.22 6.69
N ILE A 289 12.85 -0.62 7.69
CA ILE A 289 13.14 -2.03 7.99
C ILE A 289 11.90 -2.72 8.56
N VAL A 290 11.12 -2.01 9.38
CA VAL A 290 9.86 -2.56 9.91
C VAL A 290 8.87 -2.84 8.77
N LEU A 291 8.89 -2.04 7.70
CA LEU A 291 8.07 -2.32 6.51
C LEU A 291 8.46 -3.66 5.87
N ALA A 292 9.74 -3.98 5.81
CA ALA A 292 10.18 -5.27 5.27
C ALA A 292 9.70 -6.46 6.14
N ILE A 293 9.45 -6.25 7.45
CA ILE A 293 8.91 -7.27 8.35
C ILE A 293 7.38 -7.32 8.23
N VAL A 294 6.69 -6.22 8.45
CA VAL A 294 5.22 -6.12 8.37
C VAL A 294 4.71 -6.50 6.98
N GLY A 295 5.39 -6.00 5.95
CA GLY A 295 5.14 -6.31 4.54
C GLY A 295 5.89 -7.54 4.05
N GLY A 296 6.35 -8.41 4.94
CA GLY A 296 7.21 -9.56 4.59
C GLY A 296 6.58 -10.54 3.60
N LEU A 297 5.25 -10.59 3.53
CA LEU A 297 4.56 -11.33 2.49
C LEU A 297 4.86 -10.75 1.10
N PHE A 298 4.77 -9.43 0.94
CA PHE A 298 5.10 -8.76 -0.33
C PHE A 298 6.57 -8.94 -0.69
N VAL A 299 7.46 -8.89 0.33
CA VAL A 299 8.89 -9.17 0.15
C VAL A 299 9.10 -10.60 -0.33
N LEU A 300 8.43 -11.59 0.27
CA LEU A 300 8.50 -12.99 -0.13
C LEU A 300 8.08 -13.20 -1.59
N GLU A 301 6.98 -12.58 -2.01
CA GLU A 301 6.48 -12.62 -3.38
C GLU A 301 7.51 -12.02 -4.35
N ALA A 302 8.02 -10.82 -4.08
CA ALA A 302 9.00 -10.17 -4.92
C ALA A 302 10.33 -10.94 -4.98
N VAL A 303 10.83 -11.42 -3.85
CA VAL A 303 12.07 -12.22 -3.77
C VAL A 303 11.91 -13.52 -4.53
N SER A 304 10.75 -14.17 -4.47
CA SER A 304 10.50 -15.41 -5.23
C SER A 304 10.66 -15.19 -6.74
N VAL A 305 10.19 -14.05 -7.27
CA VAL A 305 10.36 -13.67 -8.68
C VAL A 305 11.83 -13.41 -8.99
N ILE A 306 12.53 -12.64 -8.14
CA ILE A 306 13.96 -12.34 -8.33
C ILE A 306 14.78 -13.62 -8.37
N VAL A 307 14.59 -14.53 -7.40
CA VAL A 307 15.28 -15.81 -7.31
C VAL A 307 15.00 -16.66 -8.55
N GLN A 308 13.74 -16.74 -8.97
CA GLN A 308 13.35 -17.49 -10.17
C GLN A 308 14.04 -16.96 -11.43
N VAL A 309 14.01 -15.64 -11.64
CA VAL A 309 14.60 -15.01 -12.83
C VAL A 309 16.12 -15.14 -12.83
N VAL A 310 16.78 -14.92 -11.70
CA VAL A 310 18.24 -15.04 -11.57
C VAL A 310 18.67 -16.49 -11.81
N SER A 311 18.03 -17.46 -11.15
CA SER A 311 18.34 -18.88 -11.34
C SER A 311 18.16 -19.30 -12.80
N PHE A 312 17.05 -18.93 -13.43
CA PHE A 312 16.78 -19.31 -14.82
C PHE A 312 17.79 -18.69 -15.80
N LYS A 313 18.19 -17.43 -15.59
CA LYS A 313 19.21 -16.77 -16.42
C LYS A 313 20.60 -17.37 -16.25
N LEU A 314 20.98 -17.78 -15.03
CA LEU A 314 22.31 -18.29 -14.74
C LEU A 314 22.45 -19.80 -15.00
N THR A 315 21.41 -20.58 -14.74
CA THR A 315 21.49 -22.06 -14.75
C THR A 315 20.54 -22.74 -15.74
N GLY A 316 19.61 -21.99 -16.34
CA GLY A 316 18.53 -22.56 -17.17
C GLY A 316 17.47 -23.33 -16.37
N LYS A 317 17.57 -23.39 -15.03
CA LYS A 317 16.67 -24.17 -14.17
C LYS A 317 15.75 -23.26 -13.37
N ARG A 318 14.50 -23.71 -13.20
CA ARG A 318 13.51 -23.08 -12.34
C ARG A 318 13.67 -23.57 -10.90
N VAL A 319 13.64 -22.64 -9.92
CA VAL A 319 13.61 -22.96 -8.48
C VAL A 319 12.19 -23.31 -8.05
N PHE A 320 11.23 -22.49 -8.45
CA PHE A 320 9.81 -22.69 -8.18
C PHE A 320 9.12 -23.22 -9.45
N LYS A 321 8.02 -23.97 -9.29
CA LYS A 321 7.19 -24.39 -10.43
C LYS A 321 6.71 -23.18 -11.24
N MET A 322 6.31 -22.10 -10.53
CA MET A 322 5.95 -20.80 -11.09
C MET A 322 6.27 -19.71 -10.06
N ALA A 323 6.54 -18.49 -10.48
CA ALA A 323 6.69 -17.31 -9.66
C ALA A 323 5.74 -16.21 -10.17
N PRO A 324 5.20 -15.36 -9.28
CA PRO A 324 5.40 -15.27 -7.82
C PRO A 324 4.97 -16.52 -7.04
N ILE A 325 5.32 -16.60 -5.72
CA ILE A 325 5.25 -17.86 -4.96
C ILE A 325 3.81 -18.37 -4.75
N HIS A 326 2.78 -17.52 -4.78
CA HIS A 326 1.38 -17.96 -4.72
C HIS A 326 1.05 -18.90 -5.89
N HIS A 327 1.55 -18.65 -7.10
CA HIS A 327 1.36 -19.53 -8.25
C HIS A 327 2.11 -20.88 -8.10
N HIS A 328 3.22 -20.91 -7.33
CA HIS A 328 3.88 -22.17 -7.00
C HIS A 328 2.95 -23.09 -6.21
N TYR A 329 2.22 -22.55 -5.23
CA TYR A 329 1.25 -23.32 -4.44
C TYR A 329 0.03 -23.76 -5.25
N GLU A 330 -0.46 -22.93 -6.20
CA GLU A 330 -1.49 -23.37 -7.16
C GLU A 330 -1.01 -24.57 -7.98
N GLN A 331 0.24 -24.53 -8.46
CA GLN A 331 0.84 -25.65 -9.21
C GLN A 331 1.13 -26.89 -8.35
N LEU A 332 1.08 -26.77 -7.01
CA LEU A 332 1.10 -27.87 -6.05
C LEU A 332 -0.30 -28.42 -5.74
N GLY A 333 -1.36 -27.82 -6.30
CA GLY A 333 -2.74 -28.28 -6.14
C GLY A 333 -3.51 -27.64 -4.97
N TRP A 334 -2.99 -26.55 -4.38
CA TRP A 334 -3.76 -25.80 -3.39
C TRP A 334 -4.85 -25.00 -4.08
N THR A 335 -6.02 -24.91 -3.45
CA THR A 335 -7.11 -24.06 -3.96
C THR A 335 -6.82 -22.58 -3.70
N GLU A 336 -7.32 -21.70 -4.56
CA GLU A 336 -7.15 -20.25 -4.42
C GLU A 336 -7.57 -19.73 -3.02
N PRO A 337 -8.74 -20.09 -2.46
CA PRO A 337 -9.09 -19.67 -1.10
C PRO A 337 -8.14 -20.18 -0.01
N GLN A 338 -7.56 -21.38 -0.17
CA GLN A 338 -6.59 -21.89 0.80
C GLN A 338 -5.30 -21.08 0.80
N ILE A 339 -4.80 -20.68 -0.38
CA ILE A 339 -3.62 -19.85 -0.50
C ILE A 339 -3.88 -18.49 0.12
N VAL A 340 -4.98 -17.86 -0.27
CA VAL A 340 -5.36 -16.52 0.18
C VAL A 340 -5.48 -16.44 1.72
N ILE A 341 -6.25 -17.36 2.33
CA ILE A 341 -6.44 -17.35 3.79
C ILE A 341 -5.11 -17.63 4.52
N ARG A 342 -4.30 -18.59 4.06
CA ARG A 342 -3.01 -18.89 4.69
C ARG A 342 -2.04 -17.72 4.59
N PHE A 343 -2.03 -17.00 3.46
CA PHE A 343 -1.19 -15.82 3.27
C PHE A 343 -1.66 -14.65 4.16
N TRP A 344 -2.96 -14.51 4.38
CA TRP A 344 -3.48 -13.53 5.35
C TRP A 344 -3.00 -13.86 6.77
N ILE A 345 -3.02 -15.14 7.17
CA ILE A 345 -2.49 -15.57 8.48
C ILE A 345 -1.00 -15.23 8.60
N VAL A 346 -0.21 -15.51 7.56
CA VAL A 346 1.22 -15.14 7.52
C VAL A 346 1.39 -13.62 7.64
N ALA A 347 0.59 -12.83 6.92
CA ALA A 347 0.64 -11.37 7.01
C ALA A 347 0.34 -10.86 8.43
N VAL A 348 -0.65 -11.44 9.13
CA VAL A 348 -0.96 -11.11 10.53
C VAL A 348 0.23 -11.43 11.44
N VAL A 349 0.83 -12.62 11.31
CA VAL A 349 1.99 -13.03 12.12
C VAL A 349 3.18 -12.07 11.90
N LEU A 350 3.45 -11.71 10.65
CA LEU A 350 4.51 -10.76 10.29
C LEU A 350 4.22 -9.34 10.82
N ALA A 351 2.96 -8.91 10.79
CA ALA A 351 2.56 -7.62 11.35
C ALA A 351 2.76 -7.59 12.88
N LEU A 352 2.37 -8.66 13.58
CA LEU A 352 2.61 -8.79 15.02
C LEU A 352 4.11 -8.80 15.33
N ALA A 353 4.93 -9.50 14.55
CA ALA A 353 6.38 -9.50 14.69
C ALA A 353 6.96 -8.08 14.47
N GLY A 354 6.49 -7.36 13.44
CA GLY A 354 6.90 -5.98 13.18
C GLY A 354 6.48 -5.02 14.29
N LEU A 355 5.27 -5.13 14.82
CA LEU A 355 4.80 -4.33 15.96
C LEU A 355 5.55 -4.66 17.26
N ALA A 356 5.93 -5.92 17.46
CA ALA A 356 6.74 -6.31 18.63
C ALA A 356 8.09 -5.59 18.65
N THR A 357 8.66 -5.24 17.48
CA THR A 357 9.92 -4.50 17.39
C THR A 357 9.88 -3.12 18.05
N LEU A 358 8.69 -2.52 18.21
CA LEU A 358 8.54 -1.22 18.86
C LEU A 358 8.98 -1.24 20.35
N LYS A 359 8.87 -2.38 20.99
CA LYS A 359 9.21 -2.53 22.44
C LYS A 359 10.35 -3.50 22.71
N LEU A 360 10.78 -4.30 21.72
CA LEU A 360 11.96 -5.18 21.87
C LEU A 360 13.23 -4.34 22.00
N ARG A 361 14.00 -4.65 23.00
CA ARG A 361 15.22 -3.93 23.37
C ARG A 361 16.36 -4.92 23.59
#